data_9af8b16fd41f39a3ec181909ec80da75
#
_entry.id   9af8b16fd41f39a3ec181909ec80da75
#
_cell.length_a   1.000
_cell.length_b   1.000
_cell.length_c   1.000
_cell.angle_alpha   90.00
_cell.angle_beta   90.00
_cell.angle_gamma   90.00
#
_symmetry.space_group_name_H-M   'P 1'
#
loop_
_entity.id
_entity.type
_entity.pdbx_description
1 polymer ?
#
loop_
_entity_poly.entity_id
_entity_poly.type
_entity_poly.pdbx_seq_one_letter_code
_entity_poly.pdbx_strand_id
1 'polypeptide(L)'
;MRKDPPCDLEYYNATLLLDRVEVEGARVVVQAKPPFWTKRGTLHLDARQIRPVGVGELLARLEHLKRVLAAEGLFDSDRKHPLPFLPRKIGLICGRASAAEKDVVENARRRWPAVQFEIRTVSVQGPNTVPEVTAALRELDADRSVDVIVITRGGGSFEDLLPFSNEGLVRAV
;
A
#
# COMPACT_ATOMS: atom_id res chain seq x y z
N MET A 1 -35.76 -31.78 -14.59
CA MET A 1 -34.96 -30.61 -14.18
C MET A 1 -33.50 -31.05 -14.11
N ARG A 2 -32.74 -30.84 -15.20
CA ARG A 2 -31.29 -31.15 -15.22
C ARG A 2 -30.58 -30.01 -14.50
N LYS A 3 -29.83 -30.33 -13.46
CA LYS A 3 -28.85 -29.42 -12.86
C LYS A 3 -27.65 -29.43 -13.81
N ASP A 4 -27.41 -28.30 -14.46
CA ASP A 4 -26.18 -28.09 -15.19
C ASP A 4 -24.99 -28.06 -14.21
N PRO A 5 -23.87 -28.68 -14.55
CA PRO A 5 -22.68 -28.65 -13.71
C PRO A 5 -22.13 -27.21 -13.59
N PRO A 6 -21.47 -26.86 -12.48
CA PRO A 6 -20.81 -25.57 -12.36
C PRO A 6 -19.75 -25.47 -13.47
N CYS A 7 -19.84 -24.41 -14.26
CA CYS A 7 -18.84 -24.09 -15.26
C CYS A 7 -17.63 -23.52 -14.54
N ASP A 8 -16.56 -24.29 -14.44
CA ASP A 8 -15.27 -23.84 -13.92
C ASP A 8 -14.65 -22.87 -14.94
N LEU A 9 -14.83 -21.59 -14.71
CA LEU A 9 -14.32 -20.48 -15.54
C LEU A 9 -12.83 -20.18 -15.25
N GLU A 10 -12.01 -21.17 -14.90
CA GLU A 10 -10.60 -20.94 -14.59
C GLU A 10 -9.72 -20.55 -15.78
N TYR A 11 -10.23 -20.55 -17.02
CA TYR A 11 -9.37 -20.45 -18.23
C TYR A 11 -9.81 -19.41 -19.28
N TYR A 12 -10.67 -18.50 -18.99
CA TYR A 12 -11.01 -17.44 -19.95
C TYR A 12 -10.35 -16.12 -19.56
N ASN A 13 -9.40 -15.64 -20.39
CA ASN A 13 -8.98 -14.25 -20.44
C ASN A 13 -10.16 -13.42 -20.98
N ALA A 14 -11.14 -13.15 -20.13
CA ALA A 14 -12.18 -12.22 -20.44
C ALA A 14 -11.69 -10.81 -20.09
N THR A 15 -11.51 -9.96 -21.09
CA THR A 15 -11.37 -8.52 -20.87
C THR A 15 -12.73 -8.01 -20.40
N LEU A 16 -12.92 -7.95 -19.10
CA LEU A 16 -14.07 -7.32 -18.49
C LEU A 16 -13.87 -5.81 -18.57
N LEU A 17 -14.58 -5.14 -19.48
CA LEU A 17 -14.79 -3.70 -19.42
C LEU A 17 -15.67 -3.39 -18.21
N LEU A 18 -15.02 -3.27 -17.06
CA LEU A 18 -15.62 -2.74 -15.84
C LEU A 18 -15.26 -1.25 -15.79
N ASP A 19 -16.26 -0.39 -15.67
CA ASP A 19 -16.11 1.08 -15.62
C ASP A 19 -15.17 1.59 -14.50
N ARG A 20 -14.68 0.71 -13.63
CA ARG A 20 -13.74 1.00 -12.53
C ARG A 20 -12.99 -0.23 -12.05
N VAL A 21 -12.14 -0.86 -12.84
CA VAL A 21 -11.10 -1.75 -12.32
C VAL A 21 -9.76 -1.14 -12.67
N GLU A 22 -9.13 -0.55 -11.67
CA GLU A 22 -7.86 0.18 -11.79
C GLU A 22 -6.62 -0.73 -11.74
N VAL A 23 -6.78 -2.05 -11.68
CA VAL A 23 -5.64 -2.98 -11.53
C VAL A 23 -5.65 -4.00 -12.66
N GLU A 24 -4.81 -3.77 -13.65
CA GLU A 24 -4.53 -4.72 -14.73
C GLU A 24 -3.76 -5.93 -14.17
N GLY A 25 -4.24 -7.15 -14.45
CA GLY A 25 -3.58 -8.39 -14.04
C GLY A 25 -4.01 -8.96 -12.67
N ALA A 26 -4.95 -8.34 -11.96
CA ALA A 26 -5.47 -8.90 -10.71
C ALA A 26 -6.30 -10.18 -10.95
N ARG A 27 -6.06 -11.22 -10.15
CA ARG A 27 -6.90 -12.43 -10.14
C ARG A 27 -8.16 -12.18 -9.33
N VAL A 28 -9.32 -12.41 -9.94
CA VAL A 28 -10.62 -12.20 -9.28
C VAL A 28 -11.52 -13.41 -9.47
N VAL A 29 -12.36 -13.68 -8.49
CA VAL A 29 -13.51 -14.59 -8.64
C VAL A 29 -14.73 -13.75 -8.95
N VAL A 30 -15.35 -14.02 -10.07
CA VAL A 30 -16.53 -13.30 -10.54
C VAL A 30 -17.74 -14.24 -10.49
N GLN A 31 -18.77 -13.85 -9.74
CA GLN A 31 -20.07 -14.47 -9.82
C GLN A 31 -20.87 -13.74 -10.89
N ALA A 32 -21.07 -14.37 -12.05
CA ALA A 32 -21.72 -13.75 -13.18
C ALA A 32 -22.85 -14.64 -13.75
N LYS A 33 -23.80 -14.02 -14.43
CA LYS A 33 -24.77 -14.70 -15.31
C LYS A 33 -24.34 -14.53 -16.75
N PRO A 34 -24.35 -15.56 -17.59
CA PRO A 34 -24.08 -15.48 -19.02
C PRO A 34 -25.39 -15.26 -19.79
N PRO A 35 -25.88 -14.04 -20.03
CA PRO A 35 -26.96 -13.81 -20.94
C PRO A 35 -26.45 -13.90 -22.38
N PHE A 36 -27.20 -14.66 -23.21
CA PHE A 36 -26.96 -14.73 -24.65
C PHE A 36 -27.91 -13.79 -25.40
N TRP A 37 -27.34 -12.83 -26.13
CA TRP A 37 -28.14 -11.90 -26.94
C TRP A 37 -28.31 -12.43 -28.34
N THR A 38 -29.43 -13.09 -28.56
CA THR A 38 -29.78 -13.77 -29.83
C THR A 38 -29.74 -12.83 -31.04
N LYS A 39 -30.09 -11.54 -30.88
CA LYS A 39 -30.09 -10.55 -31.97
C LYS A 39 -28.71 -10.20 -32.52
N ARG A 40 -27.62 -10.39 -31.72
CA ARG A 40 -26.26 -10.06 -32.13
C ARG A 40 -25.29 -11.24 -32.04
N GLY A 41 -25.76 -12.39 -31.61
CA GLY A 41 -24.92 -13.59 -31.45
C GLY A 41 -23.77 -13.40 -30.46
N THR A 42 -23.92 -12.48 -29.48
CA THR A 42 -22.88 -12.16 -28.51
C THR A 42 -23.22 -12.73 -27.15
N LEU A 43 -22.20 -13.34 -26.49
CA LEU A 43 -22.25 -13.77 -25.10
C LEU A 43 -21.66 -12.65 -24.22
N HIS A 44 -22.41 -12.21 -23.22
CA HIS A 44 -21.96 -11.28 -22.20
C HIS A 44 -21.91 -11.97 -20.84
N LEU A 45 -21.13 -11.43 -19.92
CA LEU A 45 -21.13 -11.85 -18.52
C LEU A 45 -21.63 -10.68 -17.66
N ASP A 46 -22.84 -10.83 -17.10
CA ASP A 46 -23.37 -9.87 -16.13
C ASP A 46 -22.82 -10.21 -14.76
N ALA A 47 -21.76 -9.51 -14.36
CA ALA A 47 -21.12 -9.69 -13.06
C ALA A 47 -22.03 -9.18 -11.93
N ARG A 48 -22.36 -10.06 -10.98
CA ARG A 48 -23.13 -9.71 -9.78
C ARG A 48 -22.24 -9.45 -8.59
N GLN A 49 -21.11 -10.14 -8.51
CA GLN A 49 -20.15 -10.02 -7.44
C GLN A 49 -18.75 -10.30 -7.95
N ILE A 50 -17.80 -9.45 -7.57
CA ILE A 50 -16.38 -9.60 -7.88
C ILE A 50 -15.63 -9.62 -6.56
N ARG A 51 -14.81 -10.66 -6.34
CA ARG A 51 -13.98 -10.78 -5.14
C ARG A 51 -12.52 -10.98 -5.58
N PRO A 52 -11.57 -10.19 -5.08
CA PRO A 52 -10.16 -10.44 -5.32
C PRO A 52 -9.72 -11.76 -4.67
N VAL A 53 -8.87 -12.51 -5.39
CA VAL A 53 -8.29 -13.77 -4.91
C VAL A 53 -7.03 -13.46 -4.09
N GLY A 54 -6.92 -14.06 -2.90
CA GLY A 54 -5.70 -13.94 -2.09
C GLY A 54 -5.70 -12.85 -1.03
N VAL A 55 -6.65 -11.90 -1.05
CA VAL A 55 -6.72 -10.84 -0.02
C VAL A 55 -6.87 -11.43 1.40
N GLY A 56 -7.65 -12.49 1.56
CA GLY A 56 -7.82 -13.14 2.85
C GLY A 56 -6.52 -13.76 3.39
N GLU A 57 -5.73 -14.39 2.54
CA GLU A 57 -4.42 -14.95 2.91
C GLU A 57 -3.43 -13.84 3.27
N LEU A 58 -3.45 -12.76 2.51
CA LEU A 58 -2.59 -11.61 2.74
C LEU A 58 -2.90 -10.91 4.07
N LEU A 59 -4.18 -10.71 4.37
CA LEU A 59 -4.62 -10.18 5.66
C LEU A 59 -4.23 -11.10 6.83
N ALA A 60 -4.36 -12.42 6.64
CA ALA A 60 -3.95 -13.39 7.66
C ALA A 60 -2.44 -13.34 7.93
N ARG A 61 -1.62 -13.17 6.89
CA ARG A 61 -0.16 -12.96 7.02
C ARG A 61 0.17 -11.67 7.78
N LEU A 62 -0.52 -10.56 7.47
CA LEU A 62 -0.33 -9.30 8.20
C LEU A 62 -0.71 -9.43 9.68
N GLU A 63 -1.82 -10.07 9.99
CA GLU A 63 -2.24 -10.29 11.38
C GLU A 63 -1.31 -11.25 12.13
N HIS A 64 -0.75 -12.23 11.43
CA HIS A 64 0.30 -13.08 11.99
C HIS A 64 1.56 -12.28 12.31
N LEU A 65 2.05 -11.48 11.35
CA LEU A 65 3.23 -10.61 11.55
C LEU A 65 3.02 -9.64 12.72
N LYS A 66 1.88 -8.97 12.79
CA LYS A 66 1.53 -8.08 13.92
C LYS A 66 1.64 -8.78 15.28
N ARG A 67 1.12 -10.02 15.36
CA ARG A 67 1.20 -10.81 16.61
C ARG A 67 2.64 -11.17 16.97
N VAL A 68 3.46 -11.54 15.99
CA VAL A 68 4.88 -11.87 16.22
C VAL A 68 5.61 -10.63 16.74
N LEU A 69 5.49 -9.50 16.05
CA LEU A 69 6.16 -8.25 16.42
C LEU A 69 5.67 -7.70 17.78
N ALA A 70 4.39 -7.88 18.09
CA ALA A 70 3.84 -7.53 19.40
C ALA A 70 4.40 -8.42 20.51
N ALA A 71 4.51 -9.73 20.28
CA ALA A 71 5.11 -10.67 21.25
C ALA A 71 6.59 -10.39 21.51
N GLU A 72 7.30 -9.79 20.56
CA GLU A 72 8.68 -9.33 20.72
C GLU A 72 8.77 -7.94 21.40
N GLY A 73 7.64 -7.31 21.74
CA GLY A 73 7.60 -6.00 22.39
C GLY A 73 7.91 -4.82 21.47
N LEU A 74 7.88 -4.99 20.11
CA LEU A 74 8.22 -3.89 19.19
C LEU A 74 7.22 -2.72 19.27
N PHE A 75 6.01 -2.97 19.76
CA PHE A 75 4.96 -1.95 19.86
C PHE A 75 4.83 -1.36 21.27
N ASP A 76 5.68 -1.78 22.20
CA ASP A 76 5.63 -1.34 23.59
C ASP A 76 5.93 0.17 23.70
N SER A 77 5.25 0.82 24.64
CA SER A 77 5.39 2.26 24.87
C SER A 77 6.84 2.65 25.27
N ASP A 78 7.53 1.76 25.95
CA ASP A 78 8.89 1.99 26.49
C ASP A 78 9.94 2.06 25.36
N ARG A 79 9.60 1.55 24.17
CA ARG A 79 10.45 1.63 22.98
C ARG A 79 10.22 2.90 22.17
N LYS A 80 9.17 3.65 22.48
CA LYS A 80 8.81 4.86 21.73
C LYS A 80 9.46 6.08 22.38
N HIS A 81 10.19 6.82 21.56
CA HIS A 81 10.75 8.09 21.98
C HIS A 81 9.71 9.22 21.85
N PRO A 82 9.68 10.17 22.80
CA PRO A 82 8.83 11.35 22.67
C PRO A 82 9.25 12.16 21.44
N LEU A 83 8.27 12.65 20.69
CA LEU A 83 8.53 13.51 19.56
C LEU A 83 9.14 14.85 20.03
N PRO A 84 10.09 15.43 19.28
CA PRO A 84 10.64 16.73 19.58
C PRO A 84 9.52 17.79 19.48
N PHE A 85 9.47 18.71 20.45
CA PHE A 85 8.42 19.75 20.49
C PHE A 85 8.47 20.67 19.28
N LEU A 86 9.65 21.12 18.86
CA LEU A 86 9.90 21.93 17.67
C LEU A 86 11.16 21.40 16.96
N PRO A 87 10.99 20.45 16.01
CA PRO A 87 12.11 19.92 15.27
C PRO A 87 12.74 21.03 14.40
N ARG A 88 14.05 21.18 14.46
CA ARG A 88 14.77 22.10 13.58
C ARG A 88 14.90 21.56 12.18
N LYS A 89 15.18 20.25 12.06
CA LYS A 89 15.35 19.57 10.79
C LYS A 89 14.56 18.26 10.77
N ILE A 90 13.72 18.11 9.75
CA ILE A 90 12.92 16.92 9.52
C ILE A 90 13.49 16.15 8.32
N GLY A 91 13.86 14.88 8.52
CA GLY A 91 14.10 13.95 7.44
C GLY A 91 12.78 13.50 6.83
N LEU A 92 12.55 13.74 5.56
CA LEU A 92 11.31 13.35 4.88
C LEU A 92 11.60 12.31 3.80
N ILE A 93 11.04 11.11 3.96
CA ILE A 93 11.08 10.04 2.96
C ILE A 93 9.73 9.98 2.25
N CYS A 94 9.71 10.22 0.95
CA CYS A 94 8.48 10.33 0.17
C CYS A 94 8.68 9.91 -1.30
N GLY A 95 7.58 9.72 -2.02
CA GLY A 95 7.60 9.56 -3.47
C GLY A 95 7.96 10.87 -4.17
N ARG A 96 8.67 10.76 -5.30
CA ARG A 96 9.09 11.93 -6.09
C ARG A 96 7.90 12.81 -6.49
N ALA A 97 7.99 14.11 -6.23
CA ALA A 97 6.98 15.11 -6.57
C ALA A 97 5.55 14.72 -6.15
N SER A 98 5.41 14.01 -5.04
CA SER A 98 4.12 13.49 -4.57
C SER A 98 3.27 14.59 -3.92
N ALA A 99 1.94 14.43 -3.97
CA ALA A 99 1.05 15.31 -3.20
C ALA A 99 1.37 15.24 -1.70
N ALA A 100 1.70 14.05 -1.19
CA ALA A 100 2.08 13.84 0.21
C ALA A 100 3.34 14.64 0.61
N GLU A 101 4.34 14.76 -0.27
CA GLU A 101 5.52 15.60 -0.05
C GLU A 101 5.10 17.07 0.16
N LYS A 102 4.30 17.60 -0.78
CA LYS A 102 3.81 18.99 -0.70
C LYS A 102 2.99 19.22 0.57
N ASP A 103 2.07 18.32 0.87
CA ASP A 103 1.20 18.45 2.05
C ASP A 103 2.01 18.48 3.34
N VAL A 104 3.00 17.62 3.50
CA VAL A 104 3.86 17.61 4.70
C VAL A 104 4.67 18.90 4.80
N VAL A 105 5.35 19.30 3.72
CA VAL A 105 6.22 20.48 3.72
C VAL A 105 5.41 21.77 3.93
N GLU A 106 4.30 21.93 3.23
CA GLU A 106 3.46 23.14 3.34
C GLU A 106 2.81 23.27 4.71
N ASN A 107 2.23 22.19 5.24
CA ASN A 107 1.61 22.22 6.55
C ASN A 107 2.63 22.43 7.68
N ALA A 108 3.80 21.80 7.60
CA ALA A 108 4.85 22.00 8.59
C ALA A 108 5.37 23.45 8.55
N ARG A 109 5.67 24.01 7.38
CA ARG A 109 6.13 25.40 7.24
C ARG A 109 5.08 26.42 7.66
N ARG A 110 3.81 26.14 7.43
CA ARG A 110 2.70 27.01 7.90
C ARG A 110 2.67 27.05 9.43
N ARG A 111 2.95 25.93 10.08
CA ARG A 111 2.93 25.81 11.53
C ARG A 111 4.23 26.28 12.17
N TRP A 112 5.36 25.99 11.55
CA TRP A 112 6.71 26.30 12.00
C TRP A 112 7.59 26.73 10.82
N PRO A 113 7.62 28.05 10.45
CA PRO A 113 8.34 28.55 9.27
C PRO A 113 9.85 28.29 9.27
N ALA A 114 10.47 28.16 10.46
CA ALA A 114 11.91 27.94 10.58
C ALA A 114 12.33 26.47 10.36
N VAL A 115 11.38 25.54 10.16
CA VAL A 115 11.69 24.13 9.95
C VAL A 115 12.47 23.91 8.67
N GLN A 116 13.53 23.12 8.75
CA GLN A 116 14.30 22.65 7.61
C GLN A 116 13.91 21.23 7.23
N PHE A 117 14.05 20.89 5.96
CA PHE A 117 13.77 19.55 5.46
C PHE A 117 14.98 18.95 4.75
N GLU A 118 15.29 17.71 5.10
CA GLU A 118 16.19 16.84 4.35
C GLU A 118 15.33 15.78 3.64
N ILE A 119 15.12 15.95 2.34
CA ILE A 119 14.17 15.12 1.58
C ILE A 119 14.91 13.99 0.87
N ARG A 120 14.42 12.76 1.05
CA ARG A 120 14.82 11.56 0.29
C ARG A 120 13.64 11.10 -0.55
N THR A 121 13.80 11.18 -1.87
CA THR A 121 12.79 10.69 -2.80
C THR A 121 13.06 9.25 -3.18
N VAL A 122 12.08 8.38 -2.95
CA VAL A 122 12.17 6.94 -3.10
C VAL A 122 11.00 6.39 -3.91
N SER A 123 11.13 5.16 -4.37
CA SER A 123 9.99 4.41 -4.90
C SER A 123 9.03 4.05 -3.76
N VAL A 124 7.80 4.54 -3.83
CA VAL A 124 6.77 4.28 -2.80
C VAL A 124 5.79 3.18 -3.20
N GLN A 125 6.05 2.48 -4.30
CA GLN A 125 5.31 1.32 -4.79
C GLN A 125 6.23 0.39 -5.57
N GLY A 126 5.86 -0.90 -5.64
CA GLY A 126 6.63 -1.92 -6.35
C GLY A 126 7.79 -2.51 -5.52
N PRO A 127 8.62 -3.37 -6.16
CA PRO A 127 9.62 -4.18 -5.46
C PRO A 127 10.77 -3.36 -4.84
N ASN A 128 11.04 -2.18 -5.36
CA ASN A 128 12.14 -1.33 -4.88
C ASN A 128 11.77 -0.51 -3.64
N THR A 129 10.50 -0.45 -3.24
CA THR A 129 10.05 0.36 -2.11
C THR A 129 10.79 0.00 -0.82
N VAL A 130 10.83 -1.26 -0.45
CA VAL A 130 11.46 -1.69 0.83
C VAL A 130 12.95 -1.37 0.87
N PRO A 131 13.78 -1.75 -0.12
CA PRO A 131 15.20 -1.44 -0.09
C PRO A 131 15.48 0.06 -0.12
N GLU A 132 14.78 0.85 -0.96
CA GLU A 132 15.02 2.29 -1.07
C GLU A 132 14.58 3.03 0.19
N VAL A 133 13.41 2.72 0.76
CA VAL A 133 12.95 3.34 2.01
C VAL A 133 13.88 2.99 3.17
N THR A 134 14.32 1.73 3.26
CA THR A 134 15.25 1.30 4.31
C THR A 134 16.63 1.99 4.20
N ALA A 135 17.13 2.15 2.98
CA ALA A 135 18.40 2.86 2.75
C ALA A 135 18.27 4.34 3.15
N ALA A 136 17.23 5.02 2.68
CA ALA A 136 16.96 6.41 3.02
C ALA A 136 16.77 6.62 4.53
N LEU A 137 16.09 5.69 5.21
CA LEU A 137 15.93 5.71 6.67
C LEU A 137 17.27 5.67 7.38
N ARG A 138 18.15 4.74 6.99
CA ARG A 138 19.48 4.60 7.59
C ARG A 138 20.38 5.83 7.34
N GLU A 139 20.31 6.42 6.15
CA GLU A 139 21.05 7.64 5.83
C GLU A 139 20.61 8.81 6.71
N LEU A 140 19.29 9.00 6.88
CA LEU A 140 18.75 10.08 7.70
C LEU A 140 18.96 9.86 9.19
N ASP A 141 18.92 8.61 9.65
CA ASP A 141 19.18 8.24 11.05
C ASP A 141 20.66 8.47 11.42
N ALA A 142 21.57 8.29 10.48
CA ALA A 142 22.99 8.60 10.66
C ALA A 142 23.28 10.12 10.69
N ASP A 143 22.40 10.98 10.18
CA ASP A 143 22.57 12.43 10.20
C ASP A 143 22.11 13.00 11.55
N ARG A 144 23.04 13.29 12.44
CA ARG A 144 22.77 13.88 13.76
C ARG A 144 22.08 15.24 13.73
N SER A 145 21.98 15.89 12.58
CA SER A 145 21.25 17.16 12.44
C SER A 145 19.75 16.96 12.22
N VAL A 146 19.31 15.75 11.92
CA VAL A 146 17.90 15.38 11.76
C VAL A 146 17.29 15.06 13.13
N ASP A 147 16.28 15.80 13.52
CA ASP A 147 15.62 15.63 14.82
C ASP A 147 14.48 14.61 14.79
N VAL A 148 13.87 14.40 13.62
CA VAL A 148 12.80 13.42 13.41
C VAL A 148 12.73 12.99 11.94
N ILE A 149 12.42 11.74 11.70
CA ILE A 149 12.23 11.19 10.35
C ILE A 149 10.75 10.91 10.12
N VAL A 150 10.23 11.38 8.99
CA VAL A 150 8.85 11.15 8.55
C VAL A 150 8.88 10.33 7.28
N ILE A 151 8.26 9.15 7.31
CA ILE A 151 8.03 8.34 6.13
C ILE A 151 6.58 8.62 5.69
N THR A 152 6.39 9.13 4.48
CA THR A 152 5.07 9.46 3.99
C THR A 152 4.80 8.88 2.60
N ARG A 153 3.56 8.45 2.42
CA ARG A 153 3.02 8.00 1.14
C ARG A 153 1.59 8.50 1.00
N GLY A 154 1.22 8.92 -0.20
CA GLY A 154 -0.16 9.31 -0.52
C GLY A 154 -1.13 8.12 -0.50
N GLY A 155 -2.40 8.37 -0.83
CA GLY A 155 -3.39 7.32 -1.03
C GLY A 155 -2.98 6.34 -2.15
N GLY A 156 -3.63 5.19 -2.20
CA GLY A 156 -3.38 4.15 -3.21
C GLY A 156 -4.12 2.87 -2.87
N SER A 157 -3.95 1.85 -3.71
CA SER A 157 -4.54 0.54 -3.47
C SER A 157 -3.92 -0.12 -2.23
N PHE A 158 -4.61 -1.12 -1.70
CA PHE A 158 -4.10 -1.91 -0.57
C PHE A 158 -2.76 -2.57 -0.91
N GLU A 159 -2.63 -3.08 -2.12
CA GLU A 159 -1.44 -3.74 -2.64
C GLU A 159 -0.24 -2.78 -2.67
N ASP A 160 -0.46 -1.54 -3.03
CA ASP A 160 0.59 -0.50 -3.06
C ASP A 160 1.09 -0.14 -1.65
N LEU A 161 0.29 -0.38 -0.61
CA LEU A 161 0.66 -0.11 0.79
C LEU A 161 1.37 -1.29 1.44
N LEU A 162 1.26 -2.50 0.88
CA LEU A 162 1.88 -3.71 1.43
C LEU A 162 3.39 -3.63 1.67
N PRO A 163 4.21 -2.98 0.82
CA PRO A 163 5.63 -2.82 1.08
C PRO A 163 5.94 -2.18 2.44
N PHE A 164 5.08 -1.28 2.91
CA PHE A 164 5.23 -0.63 4.22
C PHE A 164 4.86 -1.55 5.41
N SER A 165 4.28 -2.70 5.14
CA SER A 165 4.04 -3.77 6.11
C SER A 165 5.12 -4.87 6.05
N ASN A 166 6.22 -4.64 5.34
CA ASN A 166 7.33 -5.58 5.28
C ASN A 166 8.05 -5.64 6.64
N GLU A 167 8.29 -6.85 7.15
CA GLU A 167 8.92 -7.06 8.45
C GLU A 167 10.29 -6.37 8.57
N GLY A 168 11.12 -6.47 7.53
CA GLY A 168 12.44 -5.84 7.52
C GLY A 168 12.39 -4.32 7.62
N LEU A 169 11.41 -3.69 6.97
CA LEU A 169 11.19 -2.25 7.06
C LEU A 169 10.65 -1.85 8.45
N VAL A 170 9.66 -2.59 8.97
CA VAL A 170 9.10 -2.33 10.32
C VAL A 170 10.18 -2.44 11.40
N ARG A 171 11.11 -3.38 11.26
CA ARG A 171 12.23 -3.53 12.21
C ARG A 171 13.33 -2.47 12.05
N ALA A 172 13.37 -1.78 10.91
CA ALA A 172 14.34 -0.72 10.65
C ALA A 172 13.88 0.64 11.20
N VAL A 173 12.57 0.80 11.44
CA VAL A 173 11.95 1.98 12.06
C VAL A 173 12.06 1.90 13.59
#